data_463b6d78c6c63a5d52b44abd87a129bf
#
_entry.id   463b6d78c6c63a5d52b44abd87a129bf
#
_cell.length_a   1.000
_cell.length_b   1.000
_cell.length_c   1.000
_cell.angle_alpha   90.00
_cell.angle_beta   90.00
_cell.angle_gamma   90.00
#
_symmetry.space_group_name_H-M   'P 1'
#
loop_
_entity.id
_entity.type
_entity.pdbx_description
1 polymer ?
#
loop_
_entity_poly.entity_id
_entity_poly.type
_entity_poly.pdbx_seq_one_letter_code
_entity_poly.pdbx_strand_id
1 'polypeptide(L)'
;MLLEGFQNINKAFESKVRLGVMAVLMVNDEADFNMLKELLSLTDGNLASHTRALEELGYIICSKTFVGRKTKTSFRATPQGRTAFKEHIAALESLLKST
;
A
#
# COMPACT_ATOMS: atom_id res chain seq x y z
N MET A 1 -27.87 -15.15 3.71
CA MET A 1 -27.72 -13.73 3.36
C MET A 1 -26.23 -13.36 3.38
N LEU A 2 -25.73 -12.79 2.29
CA LEU A 2 -24.34 -12.37 2.22
C LEU A 2 -24.17 -10.98 2.80
N LEU A 3 -23.11 -10.79 3.57
CA LEU A 3 -22.76 -9.47 4.09
C LEU A 3 -22.22 -8.62 2.93
N GLU A 4 -22.85 -7.47 2.70
CA GLU A 4 -22.47 -6.60 1.59
C GLU A 4 -21.04 -6.09 1.72
N GLY A 5 -20.26 -6.19 0.65
CA GLY A 5 -18.87 -5.77 0.60
C GLY A 5 -17.88 -6.81 1.07
N PHE A 6 -18.33 -7.87 1.75
CA PHE A 6 -17.42 -8.86 2.33
C PHE A 6 -16.52 -9.52 1.26
N GLN A 7 -17.08 -9.86 0.12
CA GLN A 7 -16.33 -10.54 -0.94
C GLN A 7 -15.38 -9.61 -1.69
N ASN A 8 -15.53 -8.29 -1.52
CA ASN A 8 -14.70 -7.30 -2.20
C ASN A 8 -13.53 -6.82 -1.35
N ILE A 9 -13.39 -7.36 -0.14
CA ILE A 9 -12.24 -7.08 0.71
C ILE A 9 -11.00 -7.66 0.03
N ASN A 10 -9.99 -6.84 -0.16
CA ASN A 10 -8.77 -7.24 -0.83
C ASN A 10 -7.80 -7.88 0.16
N LYS A 11 -7.46 -9.13 -0.08
CA LYS A 11 -6.57 -9.88 0.78
C LYS A 11 -5.19 -9.23 0.91
N ALA A 12 -4.72 -8.54 -0.14
CA ALA A 12 -3.43 -7.86 -0.10
C ALA A 12 -3.39 -6.80 1.00
N PHE A 13 -4.52 -6.20 1.34
CA PHE A 13 -4.61 -5.13 2.33
C PHE A 13 -5.08 -5.61 3.71
N GLU A 14 -5.09 -6.91 3.94
CA GLU A 14 -5.32 -7.47 5.28
C GLU A 14 -4.10 -7.28 6.16
N SER A 15 -2.93 -7.04 5.56
CA SER A 15 -1.72 -6.71 6.29
C SER A 15 -1.75 -5.24 6.71
N LYS A 16 -1.55 -4.97 7.99
CA LYS A 16 -1.44 -3.61 8.51
C LYS A 16 -0.35 -2.82 7.79
N VAL A 17 0.78 -3.46 7.50
CA VAL A 17 1.90 -2.81 6.84
C VAL A 17 1.53 -2.40 5.41
N ARG A 18 0.97 -3.34 4.64
CA ARG A 18 0.59 -3.05 3.26
C ARG A 18 -0.52 -2.01 3.17
N LEU A 19 -1.47 -2.08 4.08
CA LEU A 19 -2.51 -1.06 4.17
C LEU A 19 -1.91 0.32 4.44
N GLY A 20 -0.97 0.40 5.38
CA GLY A 20 -0.30 1.66 5.73
C GLY A 20 0.52 2.22 4.58
N VAL A 21 1.28 1.37 3.87
CA VAL A 21 2.06 1.80 2.71
C VAL A 21 1.14 2.40 1.65
N MET A 22 0.07 1.72 1.30
CA MET A 22 -0.86 2.22 0.29
C MET A 22 -1.55 3.50 0.75
N ALA A 23 -1.91 3.61 2.02
CA ALA A 23 -2.52 4.83 2.54
C ALA A 23 -1.62 6.05 2.36
N VAL A 24 -0.32 5.90 2.64
CA VAL A 24 0.66 6.97 2.42
C VAL A 24 0.74 7.33 0.94
N LEU A 25 0.79 6.32 0.06
CA LEU A 25 0.93 6.53 -1.39
C LEU A 25 -0.34 7.05 -2.05
N MET A 26 -1.49 6.95 -1.39
CA MET A 26 -2.73 7.53 -1.90
C MET A 26 -2.73 9.05 -1.79
N VAL A 27 -2.06 9.59 -0.78
CA VAL A 27 -2.05 11.04 -0.51
C VAL A 27 -0.71 11.69 -0.86
N ASN A 28 0.24 10.94 -1.34
CA ASN A 28 1.55 11.42 -1.79
C ASN A 28 1.84 10.85 -3.17
N ASP A 29 2.38 11.66 -4.07
CA ASP A 29 2.74 11.18 -5.41
C ASP A 29 3.83 10.13 -5.34
N GLU A 30 4.75 10.28 -4.39
CA GLU A 30 5.76 9.25 -4.12
C GLU A 30 6.20 9.36 -2.66
N ALA A 31 6.77 8.27 -2.17
CA ALA A 31 7.37 8.24 -0.83
C ALA A 31 8.61 7.36 -0.89
N ASP A 32 9.70 7.81 -0.27
CA ASP A 32 10.89 7.00 -0.23
C ASP A 32 10.85 5.97 0.90
N PHE A 33 11.78 5.02 0.82
CA PHE A 33 11.85 3.90 1.77
C PHE A 33 11.97 4.39 3.21
N ASN A 34 12.82 5.38 3.46
CA ASN A 34 13.04 5.89 4.82
C ASN A 34 11.80 6.60 5.35
N MET A 35 11.12 7.36 4.51
CA MET A 35 9.88 8.03 4.89
C MET A 35 8.82 7.03 5.34
N LEU A 36 8.62 5.97 4.54
CA LEU A 36 7.66 4.91 4.88
C LEU A 36 8.06 4.21 6.18
N LYS A 37 9.34 3.91 6.33
CA LYS A 37 9.85 3.24 7.52
C LYS A 37 9.59 4.05 8.79
N GLU A 38 9.84 5.35 8.74
CA GLU A 38 9.63 6.24 9.88
C GLU A 38 8.15 6.44 10.18
N LEU A 39 7.34 6.74 9.16
CA LEU A 39 5.91 6.99 9.35
C LEU A 39 5.18 5.77 9.92
N LEU A 40 5.61 4.58 9.53
CA LEU A 40 4.93 3.34 9.91
C LEU A 40 5.66 2.58 11.02
N SER A 41 6.78 3.11 11.50
CA SER A 41 7.61 2.51 12.56
C SER A 41 7.98 1.06 12.24
N LEU A 42 8.57 0.84 11.06
CA LEU A 42 8.90 -0.49 10.57
C LEU A 42 10.40 -0.74 10.54
N THR A 43 10.77 -2.02 10.54
CA THR A 43 12.15 -2.43 10.26
C THR A 43 12.36 -2.47 8.74
N ASP A 44 13.63 -2.40 8.32
CA ASP A 44 13.99 -2.49 6.90
C ASP A 44 13.46 -3.77 6.27
N GLY A 45 13.67 -4.91 6.92
CA GLY A 45 13.25 -6.18 6.37
C GLY A 45 11.74 -6.32 6.25
N ASN A 46 11.01 -5.83 7.25
CA ASN A 46 9.56 -5.88 7.23
C ASN A 46 9.00 -5.03 6.08
N LEU A 47 9.48 -3.80 5.96
CA LEU A 47 9.03 -2.92 4.87
C LEU A 47 9.41 -3.49 3.50
N ALA A 48 10.66 -3.97 3.34
CA ALA A 48 11.13 -4.53 2.07
C ALA A 48 10.27 -5.71 1.61
N SER A 49 9.92 -6.60 2.53
CA SER A 49 9.09 -7.77 2.23
C SER A 49 7.72 -7.36 1.72
N HIS A 50 7.08 -6.41 2.38
CA HIS A 50 5.73 -5.99 2.01
C HIS A 50 5.69 -5.13 0.75
N THR A 51 6.69 -4.27 0.53
CA THR A 51 6.74 -3.49 -0.71
C THR A 51 6.99 -4.39 -1.91
N ARG A 52 7.81 -5.44 -1.74
CA ARG A 52 8.03 -6.41 -2.82
C ARG A 52 6.72 -7.12 -3.18
N ALA A 53 5.93 -7.51 -2.19
CA ALA A 53 4.64 -8.15 -2.43
C ALA A 53 3.69 -7.22 -3.19
N LEU A 54 3.66 -5.94 -2.84
CA LEU A 54 2.82 -4.95 -3.53
C LEU A 54 3.28 -4.72 -4.96
N GLU A 55 4.60 -4.72 -5.20
CA GLU A 55 5.15 -4.61 -6.55
C GLU A 55 4.74 -5.81 -7.41
N GLU A 56 4.82 -7.01 -6.86
CA GLU A 56 4.45 -8.23 -7.58
C GLU A 56 2.98 -8.24 -7.97
N LEU A 57 2.13 -7.63 -7.17
CA LEU A 57 0.71 -7.47 -7.48
C LEU A 57 0.44 -6.35 -8.50
N GLY A 58 1.46 -5.56 -8.82
CA GLY A 58 1.29 -4.44 -9.74
C GLY A 58 0.65 -3.21 -9.10
N TYR A 59 0.63 -3.14 -7.77
CA TYR A 59 -0.02 -2.04 -7.05
C TYR A 59 0.90 -0.86 -6.80
N ILE A 60 2.20 -1.07 -6.79
CA ILE A 60 3.19 0.01 -6.64
C ILE A 60 4.34 -0.19 -7.60
N ILE A 61 5.05 0.90 -7.89
CA ILE A 61 6.28 0.89 -8.70
C ILE A 61 7.40 1.40 -7.82
N CYS A 62 8.54 0.71 -7.89
CA CYS A 62 9.77 1.11 -7.21
C CYS A 62 10.69 1.82 -8.19
N SER A 63 11.28 2.93 -7.76
CA SER A 63 12.30 3.65 -8.51
C SER A 63 13.52 3.81 -7.64
N LYS A 64 14.69 3.58 -8.23
CA LYS A 64 15.96 3.80 -7.55
C LYS A 64 16.72 4.93 -8.24
N THR A 65 17.11 5.93 -7.47
CA THR A 65 17.89 7.05 -7.96
C THR A 65 19.13 7.22 -7.09
N PHE A 66 20.06 8.04 -7.57
CA PHE A 66 21.24 8.35 -6.80
C PHE A 66 21.13 9.77 -6.26
N VAL A 67 21.47 9.93 -4.98
CA VAL A 67 21.63 11.24 -4.35
C VAL A 67 23.06 11.27 -3.85
N GLY A 68 23.96 11.89 -4.63
CA GLY A 68 25.38 11.79 -4.41
C GLY A 68 25.85 10.37 -4.65
N ARG A 69 26.47 9.73 -3.66
CA ARG A 69 26.95 8.35 -3.73
C ARG A 69 25.95 7.34 -3.18
N LYS A 70 24.81 7.81 -2.65
CA LYS A 70 23.81 6.94 -2.03
C LYS A 70 22.67 6.66 -2.98
N THR A 71 22.15 5.45 -2.92
CA THR A 71 20.92 5.10 -3.61
C THR A 71 19.71 5.55 -2.79
N LYS A 72 18.72 6.08 -3.48
CA LYS A 72 17.44 6.42 -2.87
C LYS A 72 16.36 5.56 -3.52
N THR A 73 15.65 4.80 -2.73
CA THR A 73 14.56 3.96 -3.19
C THR A 73 13.23 4.66 -2.89
N SER A 74 12.43 4.87 -3.94
CA SER A 74 11.14 5.55 -3.83
C SER A 74 10.05 4.68 -4.45
N PHE A 75 8.82 4.88 -3.99
CA PHE A 75 7.66 4.13 -4.44
C PHE A 75 6.54 5.08 -4.82
N ARG A 76 5.71 4.65 -5.77
CA ARG A 76 4.47 5.32 -6.10
C ARG A 76 3.39 4.28 -6.38
N ALA A 77 2.15 4.65 -6.10
CA ALA A 77 1.02 3.78 -6.40
C ALA A 77 0.74 3.80 -7.90
N THR A 78 0.44 2.64 -8.46
CA THR A 78 -0.02 2.55 -9.85
C THR A 78 -1.51 2.89 -9.91
N PRO A 79 -2.05 3.20 -11.11
CA PRO A 79 -3.50 3.34 -11.25
C PRO A 79 -4.26 2.10 -10.76
N GLN A 80 -3.72 0.91 -11.05
CA GLN A 80 -4.30 -0.35 -10.58
C GLN A 80 -4.29 -0.42 -9.05
N GLY A 81 -3.19 -0.03 -8.41
CA GLY A 81 -3.08 -0.02 -6.95
C GLY A 81 -4.05 0.97 -6.31
N ARG A 82 -4.20 2.14 -6.92
CA ARG A 82 -5.14 3.16 -6.44
C ARG A 82 -6.58 2.66 -6.50
N THR A 83 -6.94 2.05 -7.62
CA THR A 83 -8.28 1.49 -7.79
C THR A 83 -8.53 0.37 -6.79
N ALA A 84 -7.57 -0.55 -6.65
CA ALA A 84 -7.71 -1.67 -5.71
C ALA A 84 -7.88 -1.18 -4.27
N PHE A 85 -7.12 -0.17 -3.88
CA PHE A 85 -7.21 0.37 -2.53
C PHE A 85 -8.56 1.05 -2.28
N LYS A 86 -9.05 1.85 -3.23
CA LYS A 86 -10.35 2.51 -3.12
C LYS A 86 -11.48 1.50 -3.02
N GLU A 87 -11.42 0.42 -3.80
CA GLU A 87 -12.41 -0.65 -3.75
C GLU A 87 -12.39 -1.35 -2.40
N HIS A 88 -11.20 -1.57 -1.84
CA HIS A 88 -11.07 -2.19 -0.53
C HIS A 88 -11.70 -1.32 0.56
N ILE A 89 -11.42 -0.02 0.54
CA ILE A 89 -12.00 0.92 1.52
C ILE A 89 -13.52 0.97 1.37
N ALA A 90 -14.02 1.02 0.13
CA ALA A 90 -15.46 1.00 -0.12
C ALA A 90 -16.12 -0.28 0.41
N ALA A 91 -15.44 -1.42 0.25
CA ALA A 91 -15.92 -2.69 0.78
C ALA A 91 -16.03 -2.67 2.30
N LEU A 92 -15.03 -2.10 2.98
CA LEU A 92 -15.07 -1.96 4.44
C LEU A 92 -16.22 -1.05 4.88
N GLU A 93 -16.43 0.06 4.17
CA GLU A 93 -17.54 0.95 4.46
C GLU A 93 -18.89 0.26 4.29
N SER A 94 -19.02 -0.56 3.23
CA SER A 94 -20.24 -1.33 2.99
C SER A 94 -20.55 -2.30 4.14
N LEU A 95 -19.52 -2.89 4.73
CA LEU A 95 -19.69 -3.78 5.88
C LEU A 95 -20.32 -3.03 7.05
N LEU A 96 -19.89 -1.79 7.29
CA LEU A 96 -20.40 -0.98 8.39
C LEU A 96 -21.85 -0.57 8.15
N LYS A 97 -22.25 -0.42 6.89
CA LYS A 97 -23.61 -0.01 6.52
C LYS A 97 -24.58 -1.18 6.43
N SER A 98 -24.07 -2.40 6.32
CA SER A 98 -24.88 -3.61 6.11
C SER A 98 -25.47 -4.17 7.40
N THR A 99 -25.05 -3.69 8.54
CA THR A 99 -25.48 -4.22 9.83
C THR A 99 -26.52 -3.35 10.52
#